data_342cfb3c860db48f8c716574de0c2499
#
_entry.id   342cfb3c860db48f8c716574de0c2499
#
_cell.length_a   1.000
_cell.length_b   1.000
_cell.length_c   1.000
_cell.angle_alpha   90.00
_cell.angle_beta   90.00
_cell.angle_gamma   90.00
#
_symmetry.space_group_name_H-M   'P 1'
#
loop_
_entity.id
_entity.type
_entity.pdbx_description
1 polymer ?
#
loop_
_entity_poly.entity_id
_entity_poly.type
_entity_poly.pdbx_seq_one_letter_code
_entity_poly.pdbx_strand_id
1 'polypeptide(L)'
;MTDDLLARHRAVLPSWMPLYYAEPLELVSGSGRRVTDAQGRSYLDFFGGVLTNMIGYDIPEIREAVERQLATGIVHTSTLYLIRQQVELAEKIAQRSGIPDARVFFTNSGTEANEAALLVATNHRRSHQILAVRNSYHGRSYAAMGVTGNRNWSASGLNPLQVAWLHSGDRVRGLLARLSVDEQVDAAVEDLREVLATQTAGDVAALIAEPIQGVGGFVHPPDGLFAGWKKVLDEHGILFIADEVQTGWGRTGEHFWGYQAHGVTPDLLTFAKGIGNGFALAGVVGRAEVLESVPAISFSTFGGNPISTAAGNAVLDYLIAHDLQANAARVGAILADGLRSAVGGLDCVAEVRGKGLMLGVEFVRPGGSEPDPALTNRVFEAARDGGLLTGKGGLHGNVLRMGPPLTLTEEEAREGLAILVDAVRSAAGVAA
;
A
#
# COMPACT_ATOMS: atom_id res chain seq x y z
N MET A 1 1.05 34.07 23.31
CA MET A 1 1.32 33.98 21.86
C MET A 1 0.98 32.52 21.49
N THR A 2 -0.13 32.32 20.81
CA THR A 2 -0.46 31.02 20.24
C THR A 2 0.64 30.67 19.24
N ASP A 3 1.35 29.58 19.49
CA ASP A 3 2.36 29.05 18.57
C ASP A 3 1.63 28.70 17.27
N ASP A 4 1.79 29.49 16.22
CA ASP A 4 1.19 29.22 14.92
C ASP A 4 2.04 28.18 14.19
N LEU A 5 1.89 26.91 14.59
CA LEU A 5 2.60 25.79 14.03
C LEU A 5 2.39 25.67 12.51
N LEU A 6 1.21 26.01 12.01
CA LEU A 6 0.91 25.97 10.58
C LEU A 6 1.70 27.03 9.80
N ALA A 7 1.80 28.27 10.32
CA ALA A 7 2.64 29.28 9.69
C ALA A 7 4.13 28.89 9.70
N ARG A 8 4.61 28.32 10.79
CA ARG A 8 5.98 27.79 10.90
C ARG A 8 6.22 26.63 9.92
N HIS A 9 5.26 25.70 9.82
CA HIS A 9 5.32 24.61 8.84
C HIS A 9 5.46 25.14 7.41
N ARG A 10 4.59 26.10 7.02
CA ARG A 10 4.60 26.71 5.69
C ARG A 10 5.88 27.51 5.38
N ALA A 11 6.55 28.01 6.40
CA ALA A 11 7.79 28.77 6.23
C ALA A 11 9.02 27.89 5.92
N VAL A 12 9.02 26.61 6.34
CA VAL A 12 10.23 25.75 6.29
C VAL A 12 10.04 24.46 5.50
N LEU A 13 8.80 24.08 5.20
CA LEU A 13 8.51 22.87 4.45
C LEU A 13 7.94 23.18 3.07
N PRO A 14 8.27 22.35 2.04
CA PRO A 14 7.84 22.62 0.68
C PRO A 14 6.31 22.58 0.51
N SER A 15 5.75 23.49 -0.27
CA SER A 15 4.31 23.59 -0.53
C SER A 15 3.70 22.38 -1.26
N TRP A 16 4.52 21.56 -1.91
CA TRP A 16 4.09 20.31 -2.56
C TRP A 16 3.92 19.14 -1.57
N MET A 17 4.22 19.31 -0.29
CA MET A 17 3.84 18.39 0.77
C MET A 17 2.43 18.71 1.25
N PRO A 18 1.39 17.90 0.86
CA PRO A 18 0.03 18.25 1.20
C PRO A 18 -0.28 17.95 2.68
N LEU A 19 -0.95 18.88 3.32
CA LEU A 19 -1.72 18.61 4.54
C LEU A 19 -3.12 18.14 4.14
N TYR A 20 -3.69 17.20 4.92
CA TYR A 20 -4.88 16.47 4.45
C TYR A 20 -6.17 17.29 4.56
N TYR A 21 -6.42 17.91 5.69
CA TYR A 21 -7.69 18.58 5.98
C TYR A 21 -7.59 20.08 5.70
N ALA A 22 -8.74 20.72 5.44
CA ALA A 22 -8.82 22.18 5.28
C ALA A 22 -8.28 22.89 6.51
N GLU A 23 -8.60 22.38 7.70
CA GLU A 23 -7.97 22.73 8.97
C GLU A 23 -7.03 21.59 9.37
N PRO A 24 -5.71 21.73 9.15
CA PRO A 24 -4.75 20.68 9.44
C PRO A 24 -4.72 20.31 10.92
N LEU A 25 -4.61 19.00 11.19
CA LEU A 25 -4.56 18.47 12.55
C LEU A 25 -3.12 18.31 13.02
N GLU A 26 -2.86 18.66 14.28
CA GLU A 26 -1.66 18.26 15.02
C GLU A 26 -2.05 17.10 15.94
N LEU A 27 -1.65 15.87 15.59
CA LEU A 27 -1.90 14.68 16.41
C LEU A 27 -0.79 14.56 17.46
N VAL A 28 -1.16 14.54 18.74
CA VAL A 28 -0.21 14.60 19.85
C VAL A 28 -0.14 13.32 20.68
N SER A 29 -1.12 12.43 20.56
CA SER A 29 -1.10 11.11 21.22
C SER A 29 -1.91 10.08 20.47
N GLY A 30 -1.64 8.80 20.72
CA GLY A 30 -2.39 7.70 20.15
C GLY A 30 -2.39 6.49 21.09
N SER A 31 -3.48 5.72 21.10
CA SER A 31 -3.62 4.47 21.83
C SER A 31 -4.58 3.54 21.11
N GLY A 32 -4.21 2.29 20.92
CA GLY A 32 -5.00 1.32 20.18
C GLY A 32 -5.26 1.77 18.74
N ARG A 33 -6.49 2.13 18.40
CA ARG A 33 -6.92 2.57 17.07
C ARG A 33 -7.36 4.03 17.03
N ARG A 34 -7.08 4.77 18.13
CA ARG A 34 -7.48 6.16 18.28
C ARG A 34 -6.28 7.08 18.40
N VAL A 35 -6.44 8.29 17.91
CA VAL A 35 -5.48 9.38 18.03
C VAL A 35 -6.16 10.63 18.58
N THR A 36 -5.40 11.49 19.25
CA THR A 36 -5.90 12.71 19.85
C THR A 36 -5.14 13.91 19.29
N ASP A 37 -5.86 14.97 18.92
CA ASP A 37 -5.27 16.20 18.44
C ASP A 37 -4.86 17.14 19.60
N ALA A 38 -4.16 18.23 19.26
CA ALA A 38 -3.69 19.23 20.22
C ALA A 38 -4.84 20.00 20.93
N GLN A 39 -6.07 19.89 20.42
CA GLN A 39 -7.28 20.45 21.05
C GLN A 39 -7.98 19.44 21.97
N GLY A 40 -7.44 18.21 22.07
CA GLY A 40 -8.00 17.16 22.91
C GLY A 40 -9.15 16.39 22.27
N ARG A 41 -9.43 16.58 20.99
CA ARG A 41 -10.44 15.77 20.25
C ARG A 41 -9.86 14.42 19.90
N SER A 42 -10.63 13.37 20.13
CA SER A 42 -10.24 11.98 19.80
C SER A 42 -10.88 11.54 18.50
N TYR A 43 -10.09 10.81 17.69
CA TYR A 43 -10.51 10.29 16.40
C TYR A 43 -10.24 8.79 16.33
N LEU A 44 -11.17 8.03 15.79
CA LEU A 44 -10.91 6.68 15.32
C LEU A 44 -10.14 6.77 14.00
N ASP A 45 -9.00 6.08 13.87
CA ASP A 45 -8.12 6.24 12.72
C ASP A 45 -8.29 5.07 11.72
N PHE A 46 -9.00 5.36 10.62
CA PHE A 46 -9.15 4.43 9.51
C PHE A 46 -8.13 4.66 8.38
N PHE A 47 -7.01 5.33 8.67
CA PHE A 47 -5.95 5.49 7.68
C PHE A 47 -4.56 5.08 8.18
N GLY A 48 -4.36 5.04 9.50
CA GLY A 48 -3.18 4.47 10.14
C GLY A 48 -1.85 5.05 9.68
N GLY A 49 -1.74 6.38 9.49
CA GLY A 49 -0.52 6.99 8.94
C GLY A 49 -0.18 6.51 7.52
N VAL A 50 -1.19 6.32 6.65
CA VAL A 50 -1.10 5.70 5.32
C VAL A 50 -0.77 4.20 5.42
N LEU A 51 -1.54 3.46 6.23
CA LEU A 51 -1.39 2.01 6.47
C LEU A 51 -0.06 1.62 7.15
N THR A 52 0.63 2.56 7.80
CA THR A 52 1.91 2.30 8.50
C THR A 52 1.72 1.84 9.93
N ASN A 53 0.76 2.41 10.69
CA ASN A 53 0.43 1.96 12.04
C ASN A 53 -0.47 0.71 11.97
N MET A 54 0.12 -0.38 11.44
CA MET A 54 -0.62 -1.57 11.01
C MET A 54 -1.35 -2.28 12.15
N ILE A 55 -0.78 -2.31 13.34
CA ILE A 55 -1.39 -2.93 14.52
C ILE A 55 -1.84 -1.90 15.57
N GLY A 56 -1.77 -0.60 15.20
CA GLY A 56 -2.25 0.50 16.03
C GLY A 56 -1.17 1.26 16.79
N TYR A 57 -1.61 2.05 17.74
CA TYR A 57 -0.80 3.00 18.49
C TYR A 57 -0.52 2.48 19.90
N ASP A 58 0.67 2.79 20.45
CA ASP A 58 1.10 2.45 21.80
C ASP A 58 0.93 0.96 22.16
N ILE A 59 1.43 0.10 21.28
CA ILE A 59 1.41 -1.36 21.50
C ILE A 59 2.56 -1.73 22.45
N PRO A 60 2.25 -2.29 23.64
CA PRO A 60 3.27 -2.58 24.67
C PRO A 60 4.40 -3.47 24.17
N GLU A 61 4.11 -4.52 23.40
CA GLU A 61 5.07 -5.49 22.90
C GLU A 61 6.10 -4.84 21.98
N ILE A 62 5.69 -3.87 21.16
CA ILE A 62 6.60 -3.13 20.29
C ILE A 62 7.47 -2.19 21.12
N ARG A 63 6.84 -1.43 22.04
CA ARG A 63 7.56 -0.51 22.92
C ARG A 63 8.63 -1.24 23.72
N GLU A 64 8.29 -2.34 24.36
CA GLU A 64 9.22 -3.16 25.14
C GLU A 64 10.37 -3.73 24.28
N ALA A 65 10.10 -4.16 23.04
CA ALA A 65 11.13 -4.67 22.16
C ALA A 65 12.14 -3.57 21.79
N VAL A 66 11.64 -2.36 21.54
CA VAL A 66 12.48 -1.18 21.24
C VAL A 66 13.26 -0.75 22.49
N GLU A 67 12.62 -0.69 23.65
CA GLU A 67 13.26 -0.34 24.94
C GLU A 67 14.38 -1.34 25.29
N ARG A 68 14.15 -2.64 25.12
CA ARG A 68 15.20 -3.66 25.29
C ARG A 68 16.38 -3.43 24.38
N GLN A 69 16.13 -3.07 23.10
CA GLN A 69 17.21 -2.77 22.17
C GLN A 69 17.97 -1.49 22.56
N LEU A 70 17.25 -0.44 22.95
CA LEU A 70 17.85 0.82 23.44
C LEU A 70 18.72 0.59 24.68
N ALA A 71 18.28 -0.27 25.61
CA ALA A 71 19.03 -0.61 26.82
C ALA A 71 20.38 -1.29 26.56
N THR A 72 20.60 -1.85 25.37
CA THR A 72 21.92 -2.39 24.99
C THR A 72 22.95 -1.29 24.67
N GLY A 73 22.51 -0.05 24.48
CA GLY A 73 23.32 1.05 23.98
C GLY A 73 23.59 1.00 22.47
N ILE A 74 23.17 -0.06 21.77
CA ILE A 74 23.37 -0.23 20.31
C ILE A 74 22.10 0.16 19.58
N VAL A 75 22.05 1.40 19.10
CA VAL A 75 20.95 1.92 18.29
C VAL A 75 21.14 1.53 16.82
N HIS A 76 22.39 1.61 16.35
CA HIS A 76 22.77 1.36 14.97
C HIS A 76 24.19 0.81 14.87
N THR A 77 24.43 -0.15 13.95
CA THR A 77 25.78 -0.70 13.69
C THR A 77 26.12 -0.79 12.22
N SER A 78 25.22 -0.44 11.30
CA SER A 78 25.28 -0.81 9.88
C SER A 78 25.26 -2.34 9.65
N THR A 79 24.93 -2.76 8.45
CA THR A 79 24.95 -4.18 8.01
C THR A 79 26.36 -4.75 7.82
N LEU A 80 27.38 -3.99 8.17
CA LEU A 80 28.78 -4.46 8.20
C LEU A 80 29.05 -5.43 9.37
N TYR A 81 28.14 -5.51 10.31
CA TYR A 81 28.19 -6.41 11.48
C TYR A 81 26.96 -7.30 11.51
N LEU A 82 27.04 -8.42 12.22
CA LEU A 82 25.90 -9.30 12.43
C LEU A 82 24.88 -8.62 13.36
N ILE A 83 23.67 -8.45 12.88
CA ILE A 83 22.53 -7.92 13.63
C ILE A 83 21.54 -9.06 13.83
N ARG A 84 21.41 -9.57 15.07
CA ARG A 84 20.55 -10.71 15.39
C ARG A 84 19.10 -10.47 14.96
N GLN A 85 18.53 -9.32 15.32
CA GLN A 85 17.14 -8.95 15.01
C GLN A 85 16.87 -8.89 13.52
N GLN A 86 17.90 -8.48 12.73
CA GLN A 86 17.80 -8.45 11.27
C GLN A 86 17.74 -9.88 10.69
N VAL A 87 18.60 -10.78 11.18
CA VAL A 87 18.62 -12.16 10.72
C VAL A 87 17.29 -12.87 11.08
N GLU A 88 16.84 -12.75 12.33
CA GLU A 88 15.59 -13.34 12.80
C GLU A 88 14.38 -12.85 11.99
N LEU A 89 14.32 -11.55 11.70
CA LEU A 89 13.25 -10.98 10.88
C LEU A 89 13.34 -11.46 9.42
N ALA A 90 14.55 -11.52 8.86
CA ALA A 90 14.77 -12.02 7.50
C ALA A 90 14.30 -13.48 7.34
N GLU A 91 14.64 -14.33 8.30
CA GLU A 91 14.19 -15.75 8.33
C GLU A 91 12.65 -15.85 8.34
N LYS A 92 11.99 -15.08 9.22
CA LYS A 92 10.53 -15.06 9.31
C LYS A 92 9.86 -14.58 8.02
N ILE A 93 10.42 -13.54 7.38
CA ILE A 93 9.90 -12.98 6.14
C ILE A 93 10.14 -13.95 4.98
N ALA A 94 11.36 -14.46 4.82
CA ALA A 94 11.71 -15.42 3.77
C ALA A 94 10.81 -16.65 3.82
N GLN A 95 10.61 -17.24 5.01
CA GLN A 95 9.74 -18.39 5.20
C GLN A 95 8.29 -18.12 4.74
N ARG A 96 7.78 -16.89 4.97
CA ARG A 96 6.40 -16.53 4.64
C ARG A 96 6.21 -16.03 3.22
N SER A 97 7.29 -15.69 2.53
CA SER A 97 7.22 -15.15 1.17
C SER A 97 6.76 -16.18 0.13
N GLY A 98 6.84 -17.48 0.43
CA GLY A 98 6.58 -18.54 -0.54
C GLY A 98 7.57 -18.59 -1.73
N ILE A 99 8.58 -17.72 -1.75
CA ILE A 99 9.61 -17.68 -2.78
C ILE A 99 10.67 -18.74 -2.46
N PRO A 100 11.00 -19.65 -3.40
CA PRO A 100 12.03 -20.67 -3.17
C PRO A 100 13.42 -20.05 -2.96
N ASP A 101 14.20 -20.59 -2.04
CA ASP A 101 15.55 -20.09 -1.70
C ASP A 101 15.61 -18.57 -1.51
N ALA A 102 14.65 -18.03 -0.76
CA ALA A 102 14.46 -16.60 -0.58
C ALA A 102 15.62 -15.95 0.18
N ARG A 103 16.02 -14.77 -0.26
CA ARG A 103 16.90 -13.84 0.45
C ARG A 103 16.13 -12.54 0.71
N VAL A 104 16.55 -11.79 1.74
CA VAL A 104 15.94 -10.52 2.11
C VAL A 104 17.00 -9.43 2.13
N PHE A 105 16.72 -8.33 1.44
CA PHE A 105 17.51 -7.10 1.49
C PHE A 105 16.69 -6.01 2.14
N PHE A 106 17.15 -5.47 3.27
CA PHE A 106 16.44 -4.43 4.01
C PHE A 106 16.80 -3.03 3.54
N THR A 107 15.77 -2.17 3.50
CA THR A 107 15.83 -0.74 3.21
C THR A 107 14.98 0.04 4.23
N ASN A 108 14.75 1.35 4.03
CA ASN A 108 14.05 2.19 5.00
C ASN A 108 12.65 2.62 4.54
N SER A 109 12.35 2.48 3.25
CA SER A 109 11.11 2.96 2.65
C SER A 109 10.68 2.11 1.45
N GLY A 110 9.38 2.14 1.11
CA GLY A 110 8.86 1.43 -0.05
C GLY A 110 9.49 1.90 -1.37
N THR A 111 9.83 3.19 -1.50
CA THR A 111 10.54 3.68 -2.70
C THR A 111 11.92 3.07 -2.83
N GLU A 112 12.69 2.96 -1.72
CA GLU A 112 14.00 2.28 -1.74
C GLU A 112 13.86 0.79 -2.03
N ALA A 113 12.82 0.13 -1.51
CA ALA A 113 12.56 -1.28 -1.78
C ALA A 113 12.27 -1.52 -3.27
N ASN A 114 11.42 -0.70 -3.87
CA ASN A 114 11.11 -0.77 -5.30
C ASN A 114 12.34 -0.41 -6.18
N GLU A 115 13.13 0.61 -5.81
CA GLU A 115 14.41 0.90 -6.48
C GLU A 115 15.35 -0.30 -6.44
N ALA A 116 15.49 -0.94 -5.28
CA ALA A 116 16.33 -2.13 -5.14
C ALA A 116 15.83 -3.31 -5.98
N ALA A 117 14.51 -3.54 -6.00
CA ALA A 117 13.92 -4.60 -6.83
C ALA A 117 14.14 -4.34 -8.33
N LEU A 118 13.96 -3.08 -8.78
CA LEU A 118 14.21 -2.68 -10.17
C LEU A 118 15.69 -2.80 -10.53
N LEU A 119 16.59 -2.36 -9.63
CA LEU A 119 18.05 -2.53 -9.81
C LEU A 119 18.45 -3.98 -9.98
N VAL A 120 17.94 -4.86 -9.10
CA VAL A 120 18.22 -6.30 -9.13
C VAL A 120 17.68 -6.92 -10.41
N ALA A 121 16.43 -6.63 -10.77
CA ALA A 121 15.78 -7.18 -11.96
C ALA A 121 16.52 -6.77 -13.25
N THR A 122 16.88 -5.48 -13.37
CA THR A 122 17.61 -4.96 -14.54
C THR A 122 19.02 -5.54 -14.66
N ASN A 123 19.74 -5.74 -13.55
CA ASN A 123 21.04 -6.39 -13.54
C ASN A 123 20.95 -7.88 -13.92
N HIS A 124 19.98 -8.59 -13.33
CA HIS A 124 19.78 -10.02 -13.60
C HIS A 124 19.46 -10.28 -15.07
N ARG A 125 18.55 -9.50 -15.64
CA ARG A 125 18.11 -9.61 -17.03
C ARG A 125 18.99 -8.87 -18.03
N ARG A 126 19.92 -8.02 -17.55
CA ARG A 126 20.74 -7.12 -18.38
C ARG A 126 19.90 -6.25 -19.34
N SER A 127 18.78 -5.80 -18.87
CA SER A 127 17.85 -4.93 -19.57
C SER A 127 17.29 -3.88 -18.61
N HIS A 128 17.04 -2.68 -19.13
CA HIS A 128 16.40 -1.59 -18.39
C HIS A 128 14.97 -1.32 -18.86
N GLN A 129 14.39 -2.26 -19.61
CA GLN A 129 13.00 -2.19 -20.05
C GLN A 129 12.09 -2.86 -19.02
N ILE A 130 11.07 -2.12 -18.55
CA ILE A 130 10.15 -2.53 -17.48
C ILE A 130 8.72 -2.42 -17.99
N LEU A 131 7.90 -3.39 -17.62
CA LEU A 131 6.45 -3.30 -17.71
C LEU A 131 5.90 -2.75 -16.39
N ALA A 132 4.95 -1.82 -16.46
CA ALA A 132 4.25 -1.27 -15.30
C ALA A 132 2.76 -1.12 -15.58
N VAL A 133 1.96 -1.07 -14.52
CA VAL A 133 0.50 -0.98 -14.63
C VAL A 133 0.04 0.48 -14.55
N ARG A 134 -0.89 0.88 -15.39
CA ARG A 134 -1.51 2.22 -15.35
C ARG A 134 -2.18 2.45 -13.99
N ASN A 135 -2.18 3.70 -13.52
CA ASN A 135 -2.73 4.11 -12.23
C ASN A 135 -2.03 3.50 -10.99
N SER A 136 -0.83 2.93 -11.17
CA SER A 136 0.00 2.40 -10.07
C SER A 136 0.76 3.49 -9.33
N TYR A 137 1.30 3.13 -8.14
CA TYR A 137 2.22 3.97 -7.38
C TYR A 137 3.30 3.13 -6.73
N HIS A 138 4.56 3.35 -7.11
CA HIS A 138 5.69 2.57 -6.62
C HIS A 138 6.74 3.38 -5.85
N GLY A 139 6.57 4.70 -5.76
CA GLY A 139 7.47 5.55 -4.99
C GLY A 139 7.75 6.91 -5.62
N ARG A 140 8.74 7.61 -5.06
CA ARG A 140 9.07 9.00 -5.36
C ARG A 140 10.52 9.24 -5.78
N SER A 141 11.37 8.22 -5.79
CA SER A 141 12.71 8.24 -6.36
C SER A 141 12.64 8.03 -7.88
N TYR A 142 13.73 8.26 -8.60
CA TYR A 142 13.66 8.38 -10.07
C TYR A 142 13.12 7.14 -10.77
N ALA A 143 13.63 5.94 -10.48
CA ALA A 143 13.15 4.72 -11.15
C ALA A 143 11.75 4.33 -10.66
N ALA A 144 11.49 4.39 -9.34
CA ALA A 144 10.18 4.11 -8.77
C ALA A 144 9.09 5.09 -9.27
N MET A 145 9.44 6.37 -9.44
CA MET A 145 8.55 7.36 -10.05
C MET A 145 8.35 7.09 -11.54
N GLY A 146 9.39 6.62 -12.23
CA GLY A 146 9.34 6.26 -13.64
C GLY A 146 8.38 5.13 -13.97
N VAL A 147 8.14 4.21 -13.01
CA VAL A 147 7.17 3.11 -13.13
C VAL A 147 5.84 3.41 -12.42
N THR A 148 5.66 4.62 -11.88
CA THR A 148 4.41 5.08 -11.25
C THR A 148 3.44 5.59 -12.32
N GLY A 149 2.35 4.84 -12.56
CA GLY A 149 1.38 5.09 -13.62
C GLY A 149 0.32 6.15 -13.29
N ASN A 150 0.34 6.72 -12.08
CA ASN A 150 -0.58 7.78 -11.66
C ASN A 150 0.09 9.15 -11.80
N ARG A 151 -0.39 9.95 -12.77
CA ARG A 151 0.20 11.25 -13.10
C ARG A 151 0.28 12.22 -11.93
N ASN A 152 -0.69 12.21 -11.02
CA ASN A 152 -0.70 13.14 -9.88
C ASN A 152 0.46 12.89 -8.91
N TRP A 153 1.09 11.72 -8.99
CA TRP A 153 2.21 11.28 -8.16
C TRP A 153 3.53 11.15 -8.94
N SER A 154 3.50 11.42 -10.24
CA SER A 154 4.69 11.40 -11.10
C SER A 154 5.20 12.83 -11.28
N ALA A 155 6.16 13.22 -10.46
CA ALA A 155 6.66 14.60 -10.39
C ALA A 155 7.59 14.98 -11.56
N SER A 156 8.07 14.01 -12.34
CA SER A 156 9.00 14.24 -13.45
C SER A 156 8.78 13.27 -14.60
N GLY A 157 8.98 13.72 -15.84
CA GLY A 157 9.06 12.88 -17.02
C GLY A 157 10.45 12.28 -17.27
N LEU A 158 11.45 12.64 -16.46
CA LEU A 158 12.79 12.06 -16.54
C LEU A 158 12.77 10.66 -15.97
N ASN A 159 13.04 9.66 -16.80
CA ASN A 159 12.99 8.25 -16.39
C ASN A 159 14.26 7.54 -16.86
N PRO A 160 15.02 6.90 -15.97
CA PRO A 160 16.18 6.11 -16.36
C PRO A 160 15.81 4.76 -16.99
N LEU A 161 14.55 4.36 -16.92
CA LEU A 161 14.02 3.09 -17.45
C LEU A 161 13.18 3.33 -18.70
N GLN A 162 13.15 2.37 -19.58
CA GLN A 162 12.15 2.29 -20.65
C GLN A 162 10.93 1.56 -20.11
N VAL A 163 9.78 2.24 -20.08
CA VAL A 163 8.56 1.69 -19.47
C VAL A 163 7.47 1.52 -20.50
N ALA A 164 6.94 0.31 -20.61
CA ALA A 164 5.71 0.01 -21.33
C ALA A 164 4.56 -0.24 -20.34
N TRP A 165 3.35 0.21 -20.69
CA TRP A 165 2.24 0.34 -19.76
C TRP A 165 1.11 -0.63 -20.08
N LEU A 166 0.78 -1.50 -19.11
CA LEU A 166 -0.36 -2.39 -19.17
C LEU A 166 -1.62 -1.73 -18.61
N HIS A 167 -2.78 -2.17 -19.08
CA HIS A 167 -4.05 -1.76 -18.50
C HIS A 167 -4.24 -2.31 -17.08
N SER A 168 -4.80 -1.47 -16.18
CA SER A 168 -5.23 -1.92 -14.86
C SER A 168 -6.57 -2.67 -14.96
N GLY A 169 -6.84 -3.53 -13.99
CA GLY A 169 -8.12 -4.21 -13.85
C GLY A 169 -9.22 -3.35 -13.19
N ASP A 170 -9.25 -2.05 -13.44
CA ASP A 170 -10.26 -1.14 -12.90
C ASP A 170 -11.64 -1.47 -13.50
N ARG A 171 -12.63 -1.73 -12.63
CA ARG A 171 -13.98 -2.12 -13.01
C ARG A 171 -14.90 -0.93 -13.30
N VAL A 172 -14.53 0.25 -12.85
CA VAL A 172 -15.34 1.46 -13.04
C VAL A 172 -14.88 2.23 -14.27
N ARG A 173 -13.56 2.21 -14.53
CA ARG A 173 -12.95 3.05 -15.56
C ARG A 173 -11.93 2.26 -16.38
N GLY A 174 -11.63 2.82 -17.55
CA GLY A 174 -10.64 2.25 -18.46
C GLY A 174 -11.24 1.36 -19.54
N LEU A 175 -10.40 0.86 -20.40
CA LEU A 175 -10.83 0.09 -21.57
C LEU A 175 -11.46 -1.25 -21.17
N LEU A 176 -11.00 -1.86 -20.10
CA LEU A 176 -11.46 -3.18 -19.66
C LEU A 176 -12.72 -3.12 -18.80
N ALA A 177 -13.11 -1.95 -18.27
CA ALA A 177 -14.24 -1.80 -17.33
C ALA A 177 -15.61 -2.22 -17.89
N ARG A 178 -15.74 -2.34 -19.22
CA ARG A 178 -17.00 -2.73 -19.90
C ARG A 178 -17.12 -4.24 -20.13
N LEU A 179 -16.06 -4.98 -19.83
CA LEU A 179 -15.98 -6.42 -20.03
C LEU A 179 -16.43 -7.15 -18.76
N SER A 180 -16.91 -8.38 -18.90
CA SER A 180 -17.10 -9.29 -17.76
C SER A 180 -15.74 -9.61 -17.11
N VAL A 181 -15.77 -10.16 -15.90
CA VAL A 181 -14.53 -10.47 -15.14
C VAL A 181 -13.60 -11.40 -15.92
N ASP A 182 -14.17 -12.46 -16.52
CA ASP A 182 -13.38 -13.44 -17.30
C ASP A 182 -12.81 -12.80 -18.58
N GLU A 183 -13.62 -12.03 -19.31
CA GLU A 183 -13.16 -11.28 -20.48
C GLU A 183 -12.08 -10.24 -20.14
N GLN A 184 -12.12 -9.64 -18.94
CA GLN A 184 -11.07 -8.71 -18.50
C GLN A 184 -9.71 -9.41 -18.34
N VAL A 185 -9.69 -10.63 -17.81
CA VAL A 185 -8.46 -11.42 -17.66
C VAL A 185 -7.87 -11.73 -19.04
N ASP A 186 -8.69 -12.25 -19.96
CA ASP A 186 -8.25 -12.59 -21.30
C ASP A 186 -7.76 -11.37 -22.07
N ALA A 187 -8.50 -10.25 -22.01
CA ALA A 187 -8.12 -9.00 -22.67
C ALA A 187 -6.82 -8.40 -22.08
N ALA A 188 -6.60 -8.50 -20.77
CA ALA A 188 -5.38 -8.02 -20.14
C ALA A 188 -4.16 -8.90 -20.45
N VAL A 189 -4.35 -10.20 -20.65
CA VAL A 189 -3.29 -11.10 -21.12
C VAL A 189 -2.94 -10.80 -22.58
N GLU A 190 -3.93 -10.53 -23.42
CA GLU A 190 -3.70 -10.14 -24.80
C GLU A 190 -3.03 -8.77 -24.91
N ASP A 191 -3.45 -7.78 -24.10
CA ASP A 191 -2.77 -6.47 -23.97
C ASP A 191 -1.28 -6.65 -23.64
N LEU A 192 -0.93 -7.55 -22.71
CA LEU A 192 0.45 -7.87 -22.38
C LEU A 192 1.20 -8.43 -23.61
N ARG A 193 0.61 -9.36 -24.37
CA ARG A 193 1.22 -9.94 -25.56
C ARG A 193 1.41 -8.87 -26.67
N GLU A 194 0.42 -8.01 -26.89
CA GLU A 194 0.50 -6.92 -27.83
C GLU A 194 1.58 -5.90 -27.43
N VAL A 195 1.64 -5.51 -26.14
CA VAL A 195 2.68 -4.61 -25.63
C VAL A 195 4.07 -5.21 -25.82
N LEU A 196 4.26 -6.49 -25.54
CA LEU A 196 5.54 -7.17 -25.79
C LEU A 196 5.93 -7.14 -27.27
N ALA A 197 4.98 -7.36 -28.15
CA ALA A 197 5.23 -7.40 -29.60
C ALA A 197 5.46 -6.03 -30.22
N THR A 198 4.86 -4.95 -29.68
CA THR A 198 4.77 -3.64 -30.36
C THR A 198 5.48 -2.50 -29.64
N GLN A 199 5.69 -2.59 -28.33
CA GLN A 199 6.22 -1.49 -27.50
C GLN A 199 7.54 -1.84 -26.79
N THR A 200 8.05 -3.04 -27.00
CA THR A 200 9.30 -3.50 -26.38
C THR A 200 10.30 -3.98 -27.42
N ALA A 201 11.57 -4.06 -27.01
CA ALA A 201 12.63 -4.66 -27.84
C ALA A 201 12.73 -6.19 -27.64
N GLY A 202 11.86 -6.78 -26.80
CA GLY A 202 11.86 -8.22 -26.50
C GLY A 202 12.76 -8.65 -25.36
N ASP A 203 13.55 -7.75 -24.79
CA ASP A 203 14.51 -8.02 -23.71
C ASP A 203 14.04 -7.50 -22.34
N VAL A 204 12.75 -7.44 -22.12
CA VAL A 204 12.13 -6.89 -20.89
C VAL A 204 12.68 -7.54 -19.61
N ALA A 205 13.05 -6.72 -18.63
CA ALA A 205 13.59 -7.20 -17.35
C ALA A 205 12.49 -7.71 -16.41
N ALA A 206 11.47 -6.91 -16.17
CA ALA A 206 10.42 -7.25 -15.23
C ALA A 206 9.09 -6.56 -15.52
N LEU A 207 8.01 -7.15 -14.98
CA LEU A 207 6.75 -6.47 -14.67
C LEU A 207 6.73 -6.13 -13.18
N ILE A 208 6.37 -4.87 -12.84
CA ILE A 208 6.05 -4.47 -11.47
C ILE A 208 4.56 -4.18 -11.34
N ALA A 209 3.90 -4.75 -10.32
CA ALA A 209 2.47 -4.56 -10.08
C ALA A 209 2.12 -4.63 -8.58
N GLU A 210 1.16 -3.77 -8.16
CA GLU A 210 0.51 -3.85 -6.86
C GLU A 210 -0.64 -4.88 -6.93
N PRO A 211 -0.78 -5.84 -5.99
CA PRO A 211 -1.95 -6.73 -5.95
C PRO A 211 -3.27 -5.99 -5.76
N ILE A 212 -3.25 -4.87 -5.03
CA ILE A 212 -4.32 -3.88 -4.98
C ILE A 212 -3.65 -2.51 -5.14
N GLN A 213 -4.06 -1.74 -6.15
CA GLN A 213 -3.49 -0.42 -6.42
C GLN A 213 -3.86 0.56 -5.31
N GLY A 214 -2.91 0.83 -4.41
CA GLY A 214 -3.15 1.60 -3.20
C GLY A 214 -3.53 3.05 -3.48
N VAL A 215 -2.62 3.83 -4.04
CA VAL A 215 -2.84 5.24 -4.40
C VAL A 215 -3.88 5.36 -5.52
N GLY A 216 -3.95 4.36 -6.40
CA GLY A 216 -4.94 4.24 -7.47
C GLY A 216 -6.40 4.17 -6.99
N GLY A 217 -6.62 4.05 -5.67
CA GLY A 217 -7.97 4.06 -5.07
C GLY A 217 -8.46 2.68 -4.64
N PHE A 218 -7.55 1.84 -4.18
CA PHE A 218 -7.80 0.46 -3.76
C PHE A 218 -8.47 -0.39 -4.86
N VAL A 219 -8.05 -0.15 -6.10
CA VAL A 219 -8.46 -0.95 -7.25
C VAL A 219 -7.79 -2.31 -7.14
N HIS A 220 -8.58 -3.36 -7.04
CA HIS A 220 -8.08 -4.72 -7.14
C HIS A 220 -8.39 -5.29 -8.52
N PRO A 221 -7.41 -5.90 -9.19
CA PRO A 221 -7.63 -6.54 -10.47
C PRO A 221 -8.52 -7.78 -10.32
N PRO A 222 -9.12 -8.28 -11.41
CA PRO A 222 -9.84 -9.54 -11.40
C PRO A 222 -8.98 -10.69 -10.88
N ASP A 223 -9.60 -11.60 -10.13
CA ASP A 223 -8.93 -12.83 -9.72
C ASP A 223 -8.45 -13.60 -10.97
N GLY A 224 -7.23 -14.15 -10.91
CA GLY A 224 -6.61 -14.84 -12.04
C GLY A 224 -5.78 -13.95 -12.98
N LEU A 225 -5.88 -12.62 -12.92
CA LEU A 225 -5.12 -11.74 -13.81
C LEU A 225 -3.62 -11.99 -13.70
N PHE A 226 -3.07 -12.02 -12.48
CA PHE A 226 -1.63 -12.23 -12.30
C PHE A 226 -1.19 -13.63 -12.73
N ALA A 227 -2.07 -14.64 -12.62
CA ALA A 227 -1.80 -15.98 -13.15
C ALA A 227 -1.70 -15.96 -14.69
N GLY A 228 -2.59 -15.24 -15.36
CA GLY A 228 -2.54 -15.04 -16.79
C GLY A 228 -1.27 -14.31 -17.23
N TRP A 229 -0.93 -13.20 -16.55
CA TRP A 229 0.31 -12.47 -16.83
C TRP A 229 1.55 -13.32 -16.54
N LYS A 230 1.62 -14.01 -15.40
CA LYS A 230 2.79 -14.82 -15.01
C LYS A 230 3.12 -15.88 -16.04
N LYS A 231 2.09 -16.50 -16.63
CA LYS A 231 2.28 -17.47 -17.71
C LYS A 231 3.02 -16.85 -18.91
N VAL A 232 2.61 -15.67 -19.35
CA VAL A 232 3.26 -14.96 -20.45
C VAL A 232 4.66 -14.48 -20.05
N LEU A 233 4.83 -13.96 -18.84
CA LEU A 233 6.14 -13.53 -18.34
C LEU A 233 7.13 -14.68 -18.33
N ASP A 234 6.71 -15.88 -17.90
CA ASP A 234 7.55 -17.08 -17.87
C ASP A 234 7.94 -17.54 -19.27
N GLU A 235 7.04 -17.47 -20.27
CA GLU A 235 7.33 -17.76 -21.68
C GLU A 235 8.49 -16.92 -22.22
N HIS A 236 8.66 -15.67 -21.70
CA HIS A 236 9.69 -14.72 -22.13
C HIS A 236 10.85 -14.57 -21.11
N GLY A 237 10.82 -15.29 -19.99
CA GLY A 237 11.81 -15.18 -18.91
C GLY A 237 11.80 -13.81 -18.21
N ILE A 238 10.68 -13.07 -18.24
CA ILE A 238 10.48 -11.78 -17.62
C ILE A 238 10.18 -11.98 -16.13
N LEU A 239 10.88 -11.24 -15.25
CA LEU A 239 10.64 -11.32 -13.80
C LEU A 239 9.32 -10.66 -13.41
N PHE A 240 8.67 -11.19 -12.37
CA PHE A 240 7.51 -10.58 -11.76
C PHE A 240 7.87 -9.99 -10.39
N ILE A 241 7.69 -8.68 -10.22
CA ILE A 241 7.86 -7.94 -8.96
C ILE A 241 6.47 -7.64 -8.39
N ALA A 242 6.12 -8.25 -7.25
CA ALA A 242 4.92 -7.92 -6.51
C ALA A 242 5.21 -6.78 -5.52
N ASP A 243 4.60 -5.62 -5.72
CA ASP A 243 4.66 -4.51 -4.77
C ASP A 243 3.61 -4.71 -3.67
N GLU A 244 4.05 -5.32 -2.57
CA GLU A 244 3.24 -5.63 -1.38
C GLU A 244 3.30 -4.54 -0.30
N VAL A 245 3.81 -3.38 -0.64
CA VAL A 245 3.99 -2.27 0.30
C VAL A 245 2.70 -1.87 1.02
N GLN A 246 1.52 -2.05 0.39
CA GLN A 246 0.23 -1.77 1.02
C GLN A 246 -0.61 -3.02 1.30
N THR A 247 -0.44 -4.09 0.55
CA THR A 247 -1.32 -5.28 0.57
C THR A 247 -0.84 -6.39 1.48
N GLY A 248 0.43 -6.39 1.84
CA GLY A 248 1.05 -7.43 2.66
C GLY A 248 0.58 -7.50 4.11
N TRP A 249 1.09 -8.52 4.81
CA TRP A 249 0.95 -8.72 6.25
C TRP A 249 -0.48 -9.06 6.70
N GLY A 250 -1.24 -9.77 5.87
CA GLY A 250 -2.60 -10.20 6.21
C GLY A 250 -3.67 -9.13 6.08
N ARG A 251 -3.35 -7.92 5.56
CA ARG A 251 -4.29 -6.80 5.44
C ARG A 251 -5.52 -7.12 4.61
N THR A 252 -5.38 -7.95 3.58
CA THR A 252 -6.48 -8.36 2.71
C THR A 252 -7.41 -9.41 3.35
N GLY A 253 -7.01 -9.98 4.49
CA GLY A 253 -7.79 -10.95 5.25
C GLY A 253 -7.70 -12.38 4.70
N GLU A 254 -7.84 -12.58 3.41
CA GLU A 254 -7.82 -13.91 2.79
C GLU A 254 -6.41 -14.52 2.81
N HIS A 255 -5.38 -13.69 2.58
CA HIS A 255 -4.00 -14.12 2.42
C HIS A 255 -3.03 -13.24 3.22
N PHE A 256 -1.84 -13.78 3.52
CA PHE A 256 -0.77 -13.04 4.18
C PHE A 256 -0.14 -12.00 3.25
N TRP A 257 0.06 -12.35 1.98
CA TRP A 257 0.49 -11.48 0.90
C TRP A 257 -0.62 -11.35 -0.15
N GLY A 258 -0.82 -10.15 -0.67
CA GLY A 258 -1.89 -9.89 -1.64
C GLY A 258 -1.75 -10.70 -2.93
N TYR A 259 -0.52 -10.96 -3.40
CA TYR A 259 -0.28 -11.76 -4.61
C TYR A 259 -0.80 -13.19 -4.51
N GLN A 260 -0.93 -13.74 -3.30
CA GLN A 260 -1.41 -15.11 -3.09
C GLN A 260 -2.86 -15.30 -3.55
N ALA A 261 -3.68 -14.22 -3.53
CA ALA A 261 -5.04 -14.24 -4.08
C ALA A 261 -5.09 -14.57 -5.57
N HIS A 262 -3.99 -14.39 -6.29
CA HIS A 262 -3.90 -14.65 -7.73
C HIS A 262 -3.27 -16.01 -8.07
N GLY A 263 -2.96 -16.84 -7.07
CA GLY A 263 -2.39 -18.19 -7.27
C GLY A 263 -1.00 -18.20 -7.93
N VAL A 264 -0.22 -17.15 -7.74
CA VAL A 264 1.13 -17.02 -8.31
C VAL A 264 2.18 -16.85 -7.22
N THR A 265 3.45 -17.11 -7.57
CA THR A 265 4.61 -16.73 -6.76
C THR A 265 5.44 -15.73 -7.56
N PRO A 266 5.72 -14.54 -7.03
CA PRO A 266 6.55 -13.55 -7.69
C PRO A 266 8.02 -13.96 -7.63
N ASP A 267 8.84 -13.40 -8.52
CA ASP A 267 10.30 -13.56 -8.49
C ASP A 267 10.93 -12.64 -7.44
N LEU A 268 10.34 -11.45 -7.26
CA LEU A 268 10.69 -10.45 -6.25
C LEU A 268 9.40 -9.93 -5.59
N LEU A 269 9.48 -9.64 -4.30
CA LEU A 269 8.42 -9.05 -3.50
C LEU A 269 9.00 -7.85 -2.74
N THR A 270 8.34 -6.71 -2.78
CA THR A 270 8.73 -5.53 -2.01
C THR A 270 7.77 -5.30 -0.86
N PHE A 271 8.32 -4.90 0.30
CA PHE A 271 7.53 -4.63 1.49
C PHE A 271 7.99 -3.36 2.21
N ALA A 272 7.10 -2.73 2.95
CA ALA A 272 7.37 -1.55 3.77
C ALA A 272 6.21 -1.31 4.77
N LYS A 273 6.01 -0.04 5.14
CA LYS A 273 4.85 0.45 5.91
C LYS A 273 4.57 -0.36 7.18
N GLY A 274 3.55 -1.23 7.11
CA GLY A 274 2.99 -1.91 8.27
C GLY A 274 3.98 -2.70 9.11
N ILE A 275 5.00 -3.30 8.49
CA ILE A 275 6.00 -4.10 9.22
C ILE A 275 6.78 -3.29 10.27
N GLY A 276 6.95 -2.01 10.05
CA GLY A 276 7.64 -1.13 11.00
C GLY A 276 6.72 -0.57 12.08
N ASN A 277 5.40 -0.60 11.87
CA ASN A 277 4.40 0.05 12.73
C ASN A 277 4.80 1.46 13.18
N GLY A 278 5.26 2.29 12.22
CA GLY A 278 5.77 3.65 12.44
C GLY A 278 7.29 3.76 12.37
N PHE A 279 8.05 2.69 12.60
CA PHE A 279 9.49 2.68 12.36
C PHE A 279 9.81 2.52 10.88
N ALA A 280 10.89 3.19 10.42
CA ALA A 280 11.37 3.07 9.05
C ALA A 280 11.94 1.65 8.82
N LEU A 281 11.19 0.81 8.12
CA LEU A 281 11.54 -0.57 7.82
C LEU A 281 10.88 -0.99 6.52
N ALA A 282 11.69 -1.46 5.59
CA ALA A 282 11.27 -1.92 4.28
C ALA A 282 12.27 -2.92 3.72
N GLY A 283 11.97 -3.51 2.57
CA GLY A 283 12.94 -4.38 1.91
C GLY A 283 12.37 -5.09 0.68
N VAL A 284 13.24 -5.92 0.13
CA VAL A 284 12.96 -6.81 -0.99
C VAL A 284 13.20 -8.24 -0.57
N VAL A 285 12.30 -9.13 -0.95
CA VAL A 285 12.49 -10.58 -0.90
C VAL A 285 12.60 -11.08 -2.32
N GLY A 286 13.51 -11.98 -2.60
CA GLY A 286 13.63 -12.59 -3.90
C GLY A 286 14.41 -13.90 -3.88
N ARG A 287 14.33 -14.65 -4.99
CA ARG A 287 15.17 -15.84 -5.16
C ARG A 287 16.65 -15.45 -5.05
N ALA A 288 17.46 -16.27 -4.39
CA ALA A 288 18.89 -16.00 -4.20
C ALA A 288 19.60 -15.66 -5.52
N GLU A 289 19.38 -16.44 -6.57
CA GLU A 289 20.01 -16.22 -7.88
C GLU A 289 19.69 -14.86 -8.51
N VAL A 290 18.52 -14.30 -8.19
CA VAL A 290 18.09 -12.97 -8.68
C VAL A 290 18.70 -11.88 -7.80
N LEU A 291 18.57 -11.97 -6.46
CA LEU A 291 19.09 -10.96 -5.54
C LEU A 291 20.63 -10.84 -5.56
N GLU A 292 21.33 -11.94 -5.79
CA GLU A 292 22.80 -11.99 -5.85
C GLU A 292 23.35 -11.57 -7.23
N SER A 293 22.53 -11.15 -8.17
CA SER A 293 22.94 -10.74 -9.51
C SER A 293 23.62 -9.34 -9.57
N VAL A 294 23.57 -8.56 -8.49
CA VAL A 294 24.21 -7.25 -8.43
C VAL A 294 25.74 -7.41 -8.34
N PRO A 295 26.51 -6.90 -9.32
CA PRO A 295 27.94 -7.21 -9.42
C PRO A 295 28.85 -6.37 -8.50
N ALA A 296 28.26 -5.45 -7.72
CA ALA A 296 28.97 -4.50 -6.89
C ALA A 296 28.49 -4.54 -5.44
N ILE A 297 29.33 -4.06 -4.50
CA ILE A 297 28.91 -3.89 -3.12
C ILE A 297 27.76 -2.89 -3.08
N SER A 298 26.63 -3.35 -2.53
CA SER A 298 25.43 -2.52 -2.32
C SER A 298 24.89 -2.81 -0.93
N PHE A 299 24.67 -1.78 -0.14
CA PHE A 299 24.03 -1.88 1.17
C PHE A 299 23.30 -0.58 1.52
N SER A 300 22.26 -0.69 2.33
CA SER A 300 21.59 0.47 2.92
C SER A 300 22.20 0.75 4.28
N THR A 301 22.71 1.97 4.51
CA THR A 301 23.36 2.32 5.77
C THR A 301 22.45 2.06 6.98
N PHE A 302 21.18 2.44 6.89
CA PHE A 302 20.20 2.28 7.97
C PHE A 302 19.21 1.13 7.77
N GLY A 303 19.17 0.53 6.58
CA GLY A 303 18.26 -0.57 6.29
C GLY A 303 18.54 -1.79 7.16
N GLY A 304 17.50 -2.28 7.85
CA GLY A 304 17.64 -3.41 8.75
C GLY A 304 18.40 -3.11 10.04
N ASN A 305 18.44 -1.85 10.51
CA ASN A 305 19.08 -1.48 11.76
C ASN A 305 18.46 -2.17 12.98
N PRO A 306 19.18 -2.30 14.09
CA PRO A 306 18.73 -3.05 15.27
C PRO A 306 17.39 -2.58 15.84
N ILE A 307 17.13 -1.26 15.87
CA ILE A 307 15.88 -0.71 16.43
C ILE A 307 14.68 -1.07 15.55
N SER A 308 14.78 -0.76 14.24
CA SER A 308 13.66 -1.01 13.32
C SER A 308 13.36 -2.51 13.19
N THR A 309 14.39 -3.37 13.20
CA THR A 309 14.18 -4.82 13.11
C THR A 309 13.70 -5.44 14.41
N ALA A 310 14.07 -4.89 15.58
CA ALA A 310 13.47 -5.25 16.85
C ALA A 310 11.96 -4.95 16.86
N ALA A 311 11.58 -3.74 16.42
CA ALA A 311 10.18 -3.37 16.24
C ALA A 311 9.47 -4.29 15.24
N GLY A 312 10.06 -4.54 14.06
CA GLY A 312 9.49 -5.41 13.02
C GLY A 312 9.27 -6.84 13.48
N ASN A 313 10.20 -7.41 14.26
CA ASN A 313 10.00 -8.73 14.88
C ASN A 313 8.79 -8.74 15.81
N ALA A 314 8.68 -7.75 16.70
CA ALA A 314 7.55 -7.64 17.62
C ALA A 314 6.21 -7.45 16.88
N VAL A 315 6.19 -6.64 15.82
CA VAL A 315 5.01 -6.46 14.97
C VAL A 315 4.57 -7.77 14.34
N LEU A 316 5.50 -8.51 13.74
CA LEU A 316 5.19 -9.76 13.07
C LEU A 316 4.74 -10.84 14.06
N ASP A 317 5.41 -10.94 15.20
CA ASP A 317 5.05 -11.89 16.27
C ASP A 317 3.65 -11.56 16.83
N TYR A 318 3.36 -10.29 17.08
CA TYR A 318 2.03 -9.83 17.53
C TYR A 318 0.94 -10.16 16.50
N LEU A 319 1.18 -9.85 15.22
CA LEU A 319 0.25 -10.13 14.13
C LEU A 319 -0.14 -11.61 14.08
N ILE A 320 0.86 -12.49 14.23
CA ILE A 320 0.66 -13.94 14.17
C ILE A 320 -0.02 -14.45 15.44
N ALA A 321 0.45 -14.02 16.62
CA ALA A 321 -0.08 -14.48 17.91
C ALA A 321 -1.56 -14.12 18.10
N HIS A 322 -2.01 -13.01 17.53
CA HIS A 322 -3.39 -12.52 17.62
C HIS A 322 -4.24 -12.82 16.39
N ASP A 323 -3.73 -13.60 15.43
CA ASP A 323 -4.43 -13.95 14.17
C ASP A 323 -5.09 -12.72 13.49
N LEU A 324 -4.30 -11.66 13.32
CA LEU A 324 -4.82 -10.39 12.80
C LEU A 324 -5.23 -10.46 11.34
N GLN A 325 -4.75 -11.46 10.59
CA GLN A 325 -5.24 -11.74 9.25
C GLN A 325 -6.71 -12.18 9.28
N ALA A 326 -7.09 -13.13 10.13
CA ALA A 326 -8.49 -13.53 10.28
C ALA A 326 -9.36 -12.38 10.82
N ASN A 327 -8.81 -11.53 11.71
CA ASN A 327 -9.51 -10.34 12.15
C ASN A 327 -9.76 -9.37 10.98
N ALA A 328 -8.78 -9.15 10.10
CA ALA A 328 -8.94 -8.30 8.93
C ALA A 328 -10.02 -8.83 7.98
N ALA A 329 -10.12 -10.14 7.78
CA ALA A 329 -11.19 -10.75 7.00
C ALA A 329 -12.57 -10.49 7.64
N ARG A 330 -12.70 -10.82 8.92
CA ARG A 330 -13.97 -10.75 9.65
C ARG A 330 -14.47 -9.31 9.82
N VAL A 331 -13.62 -8.41 10.29
CA VAL A 331 -13.98 -7.01 10.54
C VAL A 331 -14.10 -6.23 9.22
N GLY A 332 -13.26 -6.57 8.24
CA GLY A 332 -13.34 -6.01 6.89
C GLY A 332 -14.66 -6.33 6.21
N ALA A 333 -15.21 -7.54 6.38
CA ALA A 333 -16.53 -7.92 5.87
C ALA A 333 -17.63 -7.05 6.49
N ILE A 334 -17.61 -6.80 7.80
CA ILE A 334 -18.59 -5.92 8.48
C ILE A 334 -18.60 -4.53 7.83
N LEU A 335 -17.43 -3.94 7.59
CA LEU A 335 -17.31 -2.63 6.97
C LEU A 335 -17.77 -2.64 5.51
N ALA A 336 -17.30 -3.61 4.72
CA ALA A 336 -17.61 -3.69 3.30
C ALA A 336 -19.09 -3.91 3.05
N ASP A 337 -19.73 -4.86 3.74
CA ASP A 337 -21.13 -5.18 3.59
C ASP A 337 -22.04 -4.07 4.13
N GLY A 338 -21.64 -3.46 5.27
CA GLY A 338 -22.32 -2.30 5.80
C GLY A 338 -22.30 -1.10 4.85
N LEU A 339 -21.15 -0.79 4.25
CA LEU A 339 -21.04 0.29 3.26
C LEU A 339 -21.83 -0.03 1.98
N ARG A 340 -21.73 -1.25 1.43
CA ARG A 340 -22.51 -1.65 0.24
C ARG A 340 -23.99 -1.53 0.49
N SER A 341 -24.48 -1.98 1.65
CA SER A 341 -25.89 -1.92 2.02
C SER A 341 -26.38 -0.49 2.24
N ALA A 342 -25.59 0.35 2.92
CA ALA A 342 -26.05 1.68 3.35
C ALA A 342 -25.88 2.77 2.30
N VAL A 343 -24.83 2.69 1.46
CA VAL A 343 -24.48 3.74 0.50
C VAL A 343 -24.21 3.25 -0.92
N GLY A 344 -24.01 1.93 -1.12
CA GLY A 344 -23.67 1.37 -2.44
C GLY A 344 -24.75 1.56 -3.51
N GLY A 345 -26.03 1.81 -3.12
CA GLY A 345 -27.13 2.09 -4.05
C GLY A 345 -27.37 3.58 -4.33
N LEU A 346 -26.55 4.49 -3.79
CA LEU A 346 -26.69 5.93 -4.04
C LEU A 346 -26.13 6.29 -5.43
N ASP A 347 -26.84 7.12 -6.18
CA ASP A 347 -26.46 7.54 -7.54
C ASP A 347 -25.09 8.24 -7.61
N CYS A 348 -24.57 8.72 -6.48
CA CYS A 348 -23.25 9.33 -6.36
C CYS A 348 -22.13 8.35 -5.99
N VAL A 349 -22.43 7.06 -5.78
CA VAL A 349 -21.46 6.01 -5.45
C VAL A 349 -21.33 5.06 -6.63
N ALA A 350 -20.15 5.04 -7.25
CA ALA A 350 -19.87 4.13 -8.36
C ALA A 350 -19.57 2.72 -7.89
N GLU A 351 -18.78 2.59 -6.80
CA GLU A 351 -18.36 1.29 -6.27
C GLU A 351 -17.93 1.40 -4.80
N VAL A 352 -18.25 0.37 -4.03
CA VAL A 352 -17.61 0.03 -2.75
C VAL A 352 -16.77 -1.20 -2.98
N ARG A 353 -15.45 -1.06 -2.92
CA ARG A 353 -14.47 -2.09 -3.29
C ARG A 353 -13.41 -2.33 -2.23
N GLY A 354 -12.62 -3.38 -2.43
CA GLY A 354 -11.47 -3.75 -1.60
C GLY A 354 -11.61 -5.12 -0.96
N LYS A 355 -10.58 -5.52 -0.20
CA LYS A 355 -10.48 -6.81 0.51
C LYS A 355 -10.00 -6.58 1.94
N GLY A 356 -10.55 -7.30 2.89
CA GLY A 356 -10.20 -7.19 4.30
C GLY A 356 -10.30 -5.75 4.82
N LEU A 357 -9.25 -5.27 5.47
CA LEU A 357 -9.16 -3.89 5.97
C LEU A 357 -8.42 -2.94 4.99
N MET A 358 -8.71 -3.07 3.70
CA MET A 358 -8.26 -2.19 2.64
C MET A 358 -9.46 -1.90 1.73
N LEU A 359 -10.28 -0.89 2.09
CA LEU A 359 -11.58 -0.59 1.49
C LEU A 359 -11.61 0.81 0.88
N GLY A 360 -12.29 0.96 -0.25
CA GLY A 360 -12.49 2.21 -0.94
C GLY A 360 -13.94 2.45 -1.32
N VAL A 361 -14.38 3.72 -1.27
CA VAL A 361 -15.67 4.17 -1.82
C VAL A 361 -15.38 5.19 -2.91
N GLU A 362 -15.79 4.87 -4.14
CA GLU A 362 -15.61 5.76 -5.29
C GLU A 362 -16.85 6.61 -5.55
N PHE A 363 -16.64 7.93 -5.61
CA PHE A 363 -17.72 8.88 -5.84
C PHE A 363 -17.73 9.40 -7.27
N VAL A 364 -18.95 9.55 -7.80
CA VAL A 364 -19.25 10.06 -9.14
C VAL A 364 -20.37 11.09 -9.07
N ARG A 365 -20.48 11.91 -10.11
CA ARG A 365 -21.64 12.79 -10.27
C ARG A 365 -22.89 11.97 -10.48
N PRO A 366 -24.00 12.32 -9.83
CA PRO A 366 -25.26 11.56 -9.94
C PRO A 366 -25.70 11.37 -11.40
N GLY A 367 -26.14 10.15 -11.71
CA GLY A 367 -26.62 9.77 -13.03
C GLY A 367 -25.54 9.51 -14.08
N GLY A 368 -24.24 9.46 -13.69
CA GLY A 368 -23.14 9.23 -14.60
C GLY A 368 -21.95 8.50 -14.00
N SER A 369 -20.86 8.46 -14.76
CA SER A 369 -19.58 7.89 -14.32
C SER A 369 -18.49 8.97 -14.14
N GLU A 370 -18.84 10.26 -14.25
CA GLU A 370 -17.89 11.36 -14.08
C GLU A 370 -17.41 11.44 -12.63
N PRO A 371 -16.08 11.46 -12.36
CA PRO A 371 -15.56 11.56 -11.01
C PRO A 371 -16.05 12.79 -10.25
N ASP A 372 -16.36 12.64 -8.95
CA ASP A 372 -16.72 13.76 -8.08
C ASP A 372 -15.73 13.95 -6.91
N PRO A 373 -14.56 14.56 -7.14
CA PRO A 373 -13.61 14.87 -6.08
C PRO A 373 -14.14 15.90 -5.10
N ALA A 374 -15.10 16.74 -5.49
CA ALA A 374 -15.70 17.73 -4.59
C ALA A 374 -16.58 17.05 -3.54
N LEU A 375 -17.41 16.07 -3.95
CA LEU A 375 -18.17 15.25 -3.01
C LEU A 375 -17.23 14.47 -2.09
N THR A 376 -16.18 13.86 -2.65
CA THR A 376 -15.17 13.13 -1.85
C THR A 376 -14.57 14.01 -0.77
N ASN A 377 -14.23 15.26 -1.09
CA ASN A 377 -13.70 16.20 -0.11
C ASN A 377 -14.73 16.53 0.98
N ARG A 378 -16.00 16.75 0.63
CA ARG A 378 -17.06 17.00 1.64
C ARG A 378 -17.25 15.80 2.58
N VAL A 379 -17.28 14.57 2.03
CA VAL A 379 -17.37 13.34 2.84
C VAL A 379 -16.14 13.20 3.76
N PHE A 380 -14.96 13.48 3.24
CA PHE A 380 -13.70 13.41 3.97
C PHE A 380 -13.66 14.36 5.17
N GLU A 381 -14.08 15.60 4.99
CA GLU A 381 -14.18 16.59 6.08
C GLU A 381 -15.28 16.21 7.06
N ALA A 382 -16.46 15.80 6.60
CA ALA A 382 -17.57 15.37 7.45
C ALA A 382 -17.21 14.14 8.30
N ALA A 383 -16.47 13.19 7.76
CA ALA A 383 -15.98 12.04 8.53
C ALA A 383 -15.04 12.49 9.66
N ARG A 384 -14.08 13.41 9.40
CA ARG A 384 -13.22 14.00 10.44
C ARG A 384 -14.06 14.69 11.52
N ASP A 385 -15.04 15.49 11.13
CA ASP A 385 -15.88 16.22 12.06
C ASP A 385 -16.73 15.27 12.93
N GLY A 386 -17.08 14.11 12.38
CA GLY A 386 -17.72 12.99 13.08
C GLY A 386 -16.76 12.17 13.98
N GLY A 387 -15.46 12.47 13.98
CA GLY A 387 -14.46 11.77 14.80
C GLY A 387 -13.78 10.58 14.11
N LEU A 388 -13.77 10.54 12.77
CA LEU A 388 -13.14 9.48 12.00
C LEU A 388 -12.12 10.03 11.00
N LEU A 389 -10.87 9.56 11.07
CA LEU A 389 -9.85 9.86 10.07
C LEU A 389 -9.84 8.82 8.96
N THR A 390 -9.81 9.29 7.71
CA THR A 390 -9.76 8.45 6.51
C THR A 390 -8.68 8.96 5.54
N GLY A 391 -8.51 8.31 4.38
CA GLY A 391 -7.62 8.77 3.32
C GLY A 391 -8.38 9.10 2.03
N LYS A 392 -7.67 9.73 1.10
CA LYS A 392 -8.16 9.97 -0.27
C LYS A 392 -7.22 9.35 -1.30
N GLY A 393 -7.75 8.98 -2.45
CA GLY A 393 -6.98 8.45 -3.57
C GLY A 393 -7.78 8.38 -4.86
N GLY A 394 -7.28 7.54 -5.77
CA GLY A 394 -7.81 7.45 -7.12
C GLY A 394 -7.17 8.48 -8.06
N LEU A 395 -7.17 8.19 -9.36
CA LEU A 395 -6.59 9.06 -10.40
C LEU A 395 -7.19 10.47 -10.39
N HIS A 396 -8.46 10.57 -10.03
CA HIS A 396 -9.21 11.82 -10.01
C HIS A 396 -9.43 12.39 -8.61
N GLY A 397 -8.85 11.76 -7.55
CA GLY A 397 -9.07 12.17 -6.16
C GLY A 397 -10.50 11.94 -5.66
N ASN A 398 -11.23 11.04 -6.30
CA ASN A 398 -12.65 10.77 -6.06
C ASN A 398 -12.92 9.47 -5.28
N VAL A 399 -11.89 8.92 -4.61
CA VAL A 399 -12.02 7.72 -3.78
C VAL A 399 -11.68 8.02 -2.33
N LEU A 400 -12.60 7.74 -1.43
CA LEU A 400 -12.33 7.68 0.00
C LEU A 400 -11.69 6.33 0.30
N ARG A 401 -10.55 6.32 1.01
CA ARG A 401 -9.79 5.11 1.32
C ARG A 401 -9.78 4.85 2.82
N MET A 402 -9.99 3.60 3.20
CA MET A 402 -9.97 3.13 4.58
C MET A 402 -9.00 1.97 4.72
N GLY A 403 -8.01 2.16 5.58
CA GLY A 403 -6.99 1.17 5.92
C GLY A 403 -6.68 1.22 7.42
N PRO A 404 -7.67 0.90 8.28
CA PRO A 404 -7.49 0.94 9.73
C PRO A 404 -6.42 -0.05 10.21
N PRO A 405 -5.96 0.08 11.46
CA PRO A 405 -5.14 -0.95 12.08
C PRO A 405 -5.81 -2.32 12.06
N LEU A 406 -5.03 -3.38 11.87
CA LEU A 406 -5.52 -4.76 11.82
C LEU A 406 -6.13 -5.23 13.14
N THR A 407 -5.87 -4.52 14.23
CA THR A 407 -6.45 -4.75 15.55
C THR A 407 -7.83 -4.12 15.72
N LEU A 408 -8.41 -3.51 14.69
CA LEU A 408 -9.75 -2.91 14.74
C LEU A 408 -10.77 -3.92 15.27
N THR A 409 -11.57 -3.50 16.27
CA THR A 409 -12.61 -4.34 16.83
C THR A 409 -13.91 -4.23 16.01
N GLU A 410 -14.83 -5.18 16.19
CA GLU A 410 -16.14 -5.11 15.55
C GLU A 410 -16.96 -3.90 16.02
N GLU A 411 -16.85 -3.53 17.30
CA GLU A 411 -17.53 -2.38 17.86
C GLU A 411 -17.02 -1.08 17.19
N GLU A 412 -15.70 -0.91 17.11
CA GLU A 412 -15.08 0.24 16.44
C GLU A 412 -15.36 0.26 14.93
N ALA A 413 -15.46 -0.92 14.30
CA ALA A 413 -15.85 -1.00 12.90
C ALA A 413 -17.29 -0.51 12.69
N ARG A 414 -18.24 -0.88 13.57
CA ARG A 414 -19.61 -0.40 13.52
C ARG A 414 -19.71 1.11 13.81
N GLU A 415 -18.94 1.61 14.78
CA GLU A 415 -18.84 3.03 15.06
C GLU A 415 -18.34 3.81 13.83
N GLY A 416 -17.19 3.39 13.25
CA GLY A 416 -16.64 4.03 12.06
C GLY A 416 -17.56 3.93 10.85
N LEU A 417 -18.27 2.80 10.68
CA LEU A 417 -19.28 2.62 9.64
C LEU A 417 -20.43 3.63 9.78
N ALA A 418 -20.95 3.82 10.99
CA ALA A 418 -22.01 4.79 11.24
C ALA A 418 -21.58 6.21 10.87
N ILE A 419 -20.38 6.63 11.30
CA ILE A 419 -19.82 7.93 10.96
C ILE A 419 -19.66 8.09 9.44
N LEU A 420 -19.16 7.05 8.75
CA LEU A 420 -18.98 7.09 7.29
C LEU A 420 -20.32 7.22 6.56
N VAL A 421 -21.33 6.45 6.96
CA VAL A 421 -22.67 6.48 6.36
C VAL A 421 -23.29 7.87 6.52
N ASP A 422 -23.21 8.44 7.72
CA ASP A 422 -23.73 9.79 8.01
C ASP A 422 -23.00 10.84 7.18
N ALA A 423 -21.66 10.75 7.11
CA ALA A 423 -20.85 11.67 6.32
C ALA A 423 -21.19 11.61 4.82
N VAL A 424 -21.37 10.39 4.26
CA VAL A 424 -21.74 10.22 2.84
C VAL A 424 -23.14 10.78 2.58
N ARG A 425 -24.14 10.41 3.39
CA ARG A 425 -25.53 10.86 3.20
C ARG A 425 -25.66 12.37 3.35
N SER A 426 -25.06 12.94 4.39
CA SER A 426 -25.06 14.39 4.61
C SER A 426 -24.41 15.14 3.46
N ALA A 427 -23.21 14.72 3.02
CA ALA A 427 -22.49 15.35 1.91
C ALA A 427 -23.20 15.21 0.56
N ALA A 428 -23.97 14.12 0.35
CA ALA A 428 -24.76 13.85 -0.84
C ALA A 428 -26.16 14.55 -0.80
N GLY A 429 -26.57 15.12 0.33
CA GLY A 429 -27.90 15.73 0.50
C GLY A 429 -29.03 14.69 0.56
N VAL A 430 -28.75 13.47 1.00
CA VAL A 430 -29.73 12.37 1.15
C VAL A 430 -30.18 12.35 2.62
N ALA A 431 -31.50 12.31 2.84
CA ALA A 431 -32.04 12.19 4.19
C ALA A 431 -31.58 10.89 4.88
N ALA A 432 -31.45 10.95 6.20
CA ALA A 432 -31.01 9.85 7.05
C ALA A 432 -31.96 8.66 7.03
#